data_9e5901a859a9ed9d5cf818151a97aacb
#
_entry.id   9e5901a859a9ed9d5cf818151a97aacb
#
_cell.length_a   1.000
_cell.length_b   1.000
_cell.length_c   1.000
_cell.angle_alpha   90.00
_cell.angle_beta   90.00
_cell.angle_gamma   90.00
#
_symmetry.space_group_name_H-M   'P 1'
#
loop_
_entity.id
_entity.type
_entity.pdbx_description
1 polymer ?
#
loop_
_entity_poly.entity_id
_entity_poly.type
_entity_poly.pdbx_seq_one_letter_code
_entity_poly.pdbx_strand_id
1 'polypeptide(L)'
;MINPMKHVFRDILFVVAFVLIASGCSRSEVIPDRELEKITREMFLVNAYAQAQSIKTDSLDIYTPILEKYGYTQDDFFNTLANFQKRKSARLSDVIESTISSLESMANGYEQKLRNLNYIDSLAKAMCTKEVMSVDKIRVRRLRDTAKLVLSLPIRDVGEYVISYNYQIDTLDKNTHLQSTQWTLTEDSVRNHYLRTSLTHGERKNYKTTLRPKKGATEYFIQFADYAKREEKPYITIDSLRITYIPPSEEALAHMDSVLSFKPNIVLCDSVEVYGSLDATIPMLSRDSLAAMEKRAKEAAEAKEKAKKKSRNRNKKTK
;
A
#
# COMPACT_ATOMS: atom_id res chain seq x y z
N MET A 1 76.37 2.14 43.45
CA MET A 1 75.48 1.38 42.56
C MET A 1 74.15 2.16 42.46
N ILE A 2 73.92 2.83 41.37
CA ILE A 2 72.73 3.66 41.14
C ILE A 2 71.70 2.70 40.56
N ASN A 3 70.57 2.62 41.25
CA ASN A 3 69.53 1.62 41.01
C ASN A 3 68.78 1.92 39.68
N PRO A 4 69.00 1.13 38.54
CA PRO A 4 68.45 1.48 37.23
C PRO A 4 66.92 1.39 37.18
N MET A 5 66.29 0.73 38.15
CA MET A 5 64.85 0.52 38.23
C MET A 5 64.08 1.83 38.56
N LYS A 6 64.70 2.82 39.20
CA LYS A 6 64.10 4.14 39.51
C LYS A 6 63.99 5.03 38.27
N HIS A 7 64.85 4.90 37.29
CA HIS A 7 64.80 5.69 36.06
C HIS A 7 63.68 5.17 35.15
N VAL A 8 63.56 3.84 35.02
CA VAL A 8 62.51 3.18 34.22
C VAL A 8 61.11 3.49 34.77
N PHE A 9 60.94 3.50 36.09
CA PHE A 9 59.65 3.84 36.72
C PHE A 9 59.28 5.32 36.53
N ARG A 10 60.23 6.19 36.56
CA ARG A 10 60.01 7.62 36.28
C ARG A 10 59.64 7.88 34.84
N ASP A 11 60.30 7.20 33.91
CA ASP A 11 60.03 7.36 32.48
C ASP A 11 58.64 6.77 32.08
N ILE A 12 58.25 5.65 32.68
CA ILE A 12 56.88 5.11 32.55
C ILE A 12 55.85 6.07 33.14
N LEU A 13 56.11 6.65 34.30
CA LEU A 13 55.18 7.62 34.91
C LEU A 13 55.04 8.89 34.06
N PHE A 14 56.13 9.36 33.41
CA PHE A 14 56.06 10.47 32.46
C PHE A 14 55.30 10.16 31.21
N VAL A 15 55.42 8.95 30.64
CA VAL A 15 54.65 8.53 29.46
C VAL A 15 53.18 8.39 29.80
N VAL A 16 52.83 7.82 30.96
CA VAL A 16 51.43 7.70 31.43
C VAL A 16 50.84 9.09 31.72
N ALA A 17 51.58 10.00 32.35
CA ALA A 17 51.14 11.37 32.56
C ALA A 17 50.96 12.13 31.25
N PHE A 18 51.84 11.93 30.26
CA PHE A 18 51.71 12.54 28.94
C PHE A 18 50.52 12.02 28.14
N VAL A 19 50.23 10.71 28.23
CA VAL A 19 49.03 10.08 27.62
C VAL A 19 47.75 10.61 28.29
N LEU A 20 47.75 10.79 29.62
CA LEU A 20 46.59 11.34 30.34
C LEU A 20 46.36 12.84 30.05
N ILE A 21 47.42 13.63 29.80
CA ILE A 21 47.28 15.02 29.41
C ILE A 21 46.85 15.17 27.94
N ALA A 22 47.28 14.26 27.06
CA ALA A 22 46.85 14.23 25.66
C ALA A 22 45.37 13.81 25.48
N SER A 23 44.81 13.04 26.42
CA SER A 23 43.39 12.60 26.40
C SER A 23 42.43 13.67 26.98
N GLY A 24 42.93 14.76 27.55
CA GLY A 24 42.17 15.69 28.40
C GLY A 24 41.61 16.95 27.71
N CYS A 25 41.81 17.14 26.42
CA CYS A 25 41.28 18.33 25.73
C CYS A 25 40.42 17.93 24.52
N SER A 26 39.23 17.45 24.78
CA SER A 26 38.18 17.43 23.74
C SER A 26 37.74 18.88 23.51
N ARG A 27 38.42 19.59 22.64
CA ARG A 27 37.94 20.85 22.11
C ARG A 27 36.70 20.54 21.32
N SER A 28 35.54 21.04 21.73
CA SER A 28 34.31 20.86 20.97
C SER A 28 34.52 21.37 19.54
N GLU A 29 34.31 20.50 18.58
CA GLU A 29 34.49 20.80 17.16
C GLU A 29 33.25 21.50 16.59
N VAL A 30 33.44 22.36 15.59
CA VAL A 30 32.32 22.96 14.84
C VAL A 30 32.01 22.06 13.66
N ILE A 31 30.81 21.56 13.64
CA ILE A 31 30.33 20.66 12.57
C ILE A 31 30.27 21.43 11.23
N PRO A 32 30.87 20.90 10.14
CA PRO A 32 30.78 21.52 8.83
C PRO A 32 29.32 21.51 8.30
N ASP A 33 28.94 22.53 7.55
CA ASP A 33 27.55 22.71 7.05
C ASP A 33 27.00 21.50 6.33
N ARG A 34 27.82 20.83 5.48
CA ARG A 34 27.40 19.62 4.74
C ARG A 34 27.08 18.42 5.65
N GLU A 35 27.82 18.30 6.74
CA GLU A 35 27.58 17.23 7.72
C GLU A 35 26.44 17.59 8.64
N LEU A 36 26.34 18.85 9.03
CA LEU A 36 25.20 19.35 9.78
C LEU A 36 23.89 19.17 9.02
N GLU A 37 23.86 19.39 7.70
CA GLU A 37 22.71 19.10 6.85
C GLU A 37 22.30 17.61 6.92
N LYS A 38 23.27 16.68 6.81
CA LYS A 38 22.99 15.25 6.90
C LYS A 38 22.44 14.86 8.26
N ILE A 39 23.07 15.35 9.32
CA ILE A 39 22.66 15.11 10.72
C ILE A 39 21.24 15.65 10.94
N THR A 40 20.98 16.88 10.54
CA THR A 40 19.65 17.51 10.69
C THR A 40 18.59 16.76 9.90
N ARG A 41 18.91 16.30 8.70
CA ARG A 41 18.02 15.48 7.89
C ARG A 41 17.64 14.17 8.60
N GLU A 42 18.62 13.46 9.17
CA GLU A 42 18.34 12.23 9.92
C GLU A 42 17.50 12.51 11.17
N MET A 43 17.79 13.59 11.89
CA MET A 43 16.98 14.01 13.04
C MET A 43 15.52 14.27 12.66
N PHE A 44 15.26 14.94 11.53
CA PHE A 44 13.90 15.15 11.04
C PHE A 44 13.21 13.85 10.67
N LEU A 45 13.91 12.92 10.00
CA LEU A 45 13.35 11.61 9.62
C LEU A 45 12.99 10.78 10.85
N VAL A 46 13.85 10.73 11.86
CA VAL A 46 13.59 9.99 13.11
C VAL A 46 12.39 10.58 13.85
N ASN A 47 12.31 11.92 13.95
CA ASN A 47 11.16 12.57 14.56
C ASN A 47 9.85 12.28 13.81
N ALA A 48 9.86 12.36 12.47
CA ALA A 48 8.71 12.05 11.65
C ALA A 48 8.27 10.59 11.81
N TYR A 49 9.22 9.66 11.86
CA TYR A 49 8.96 8.24 12.10
C TYR A 49 8.35 8.01 13.49
N ALA A 50 8.94 8.60 14.53
CA ALA A 50 8.43 8.48 15.89
C ALA A 50 6.99 9.01 16.01
N GLN A 51 6.69 10.15 15.38
CA GLN A 51 5.34 10.70 15.31
C GLN A 51 4.37 9.74 14.57
N ALA A 52 4.77 9.22 13.41
CA ALA A 52 3.93 8.32 12.61
C ALA A 52 3.60 7.02 13.37
N GLN A 53 4.54 6.52 14.17
CA GLN A 53 4.36 5.33 15.01
C GLN A 53 3.79 5.62 16.39
N SER A 54 3.47 6.87 16.71
CA SER A 54 3.01 7.31 18.03
C SER A 54 3.97 6.91 19.18
N ILE A 55 5.27 6.88 18.89
CA ILE A 55 6.31 6.58 19.89
C ILE A 55 6.53 7.84 20.75
N LYS A 56 6.45 7.65 22.07
CA LYS A 56 6.79 8.72 23.01
C LYS A 56 8.32 8.89 23.08
N THR A 57 8.80 10.03 22.59
CA THR A 57 10.24 10.34 22.53
C THR A 57 10.78 11.04 23.78
N ASP A 58 9.93 11.46 24.71
CA ASP A 58 10.29 12.27 25.88
C ASP A 58 11.35 11.62 26.80
N SER A 59 11.47 10.28 26.77
CA SER A 59 12.41 9.51 27.58
C SER A 59 13.47 8.77 26.76
N LEU A 60 13.51 8.95 25.43
CA LEU A 60 14.44 8.27 24.55
C LEU A 60 15.47 9.26 24.01
N ASP A 61 16.75 8.94 24.19
CA ASP A 61 17.81 9.66 23.50
C ASP A 61 17.91 9.17 22.05
N ILE A 62 17.24 9.88 21.16
CA ILE A 62 17.19 9.56 19.73
C ILE A 62 18.23 10.30 18.91
N TYR A 63 18.90 11.31 19.48
CA TYR A 63 19.82 12.17 18.76
C TYR A 63 21.29 11.79 18.93
N THR A 64 21.68 11.32 20.11
CA THR A 64 23.07 10.90 20.37
C THR A 64 23.56 9.84 19.39
N PRO A 65 22.80 8.76 19.09
CA PRO A 65 23.25 7.78 18.12
C PRO A 65 23.46 8.36 16.70
N ILE A 66 22.67 9.39 16.33
CA ILE A 66 22.83 10.05 15.03
C ILE A 66 24.16 10.84 15.02
N LEU A 67 24.43 11.59 16.07
CA LEU A 67 25.67 12.36 16.17
C LEU A 67 26.90 11.45 16.18
N GLU A 68 26.89 10.40 16.99
CA GLU A 68 27.97 9.42 17.09
C GLU A 68 28.26 8.72 15.73
N LYS A 69 27.23 8.44 14.95
CA LYS A 69 27.38 7.90 13.58
C LYS A 69 28.24 8.78 12.68
N TYR A 70 28.19 10.09 12.88
CA TYR A 70 28.99 11.06 12.14
C TYR A 70 30.29 11.47 12.89
N GLY A 71 30.56 10.87 14.05
CA GLY A 71 31.76 11.13 14.86
C GLY A 71 31.72 12.40 15.72
N TYR A 72 30.52 12.93 15.97
CA TYR A 72 30.28 14.12 16.75
C TYR A 72 29.59 13.81 18.08
N THR A 73 29.77 14.74 19.03
CA THR A 73 29.10 14.70 20.32
C THR A 73 27.97 15.73 20.39
N GLN A 74 27.11 15.63 21.42
CA GLN A 74 26.09 16.63 21.67
C GLN A 74 26.69 18.02 21.90
N ASP A 75 27.86 18.08 22.57
CA ASP A 75 28.57 19.33 22.83
C ASP A 75 29.04 19.99 21.53
N ASP A 76 29.53 19.22 20.56
CA ASP A 76 29.87 19.71 19.22
C ASP A 76 28.68 20.33 18.52
N PHE A 77 27.53 19.65 18.59
CA PHE A 77 26.29 20.12 17.99
C PHE A 77 25.81 21.44 18.62
N PHE A 78 25.75 21.50 19.97
CA PHE A 78 25.36 22.74 20.67
C PHE A 78 26.36 23.87 20.46
N ASN A 79 27.66 23.56 20.43
CA ASN A 79 28.68 24.56 20.12
C ASN A 79 28.53 25.10 18.69
N THR A 80 28.20 24.24 17.73
CA THR A 80 27.94 24.64 16.35
C THR A 80 26.75 25.58 16.27
N LEU A 81 25.64 25.26 16.92
CA LEU A 81 24.45 26.11 16.98
C LEU A 81 24.73 27.44 17.67
N ALA A 82 25.47 27.43 18.78
CA ALA A 82 25.85 28.65 19.49
C ALA A 82 26.75 29.57 18.64
N ASN A 83 27.62 29.00 17.80
CA ASN A 83 28.45 29.76 16.87
C ASN A 83 27.62 30.48 15.80
N PHE A 84 26.56 29.89 15.29
CA PHE A 84 25.65 30.56 14.35
C PHE A 84 24.95 31.75 15.00
N GLN A 85 24.49 31.61 16.25
CA GLN A 85 23.85 32.69 16.99
C GLN A 85 24.80 33.85 17.25
N LYS A 86 26.03 33.58 17.71
CA LYS A 86 27.03 34.59 17.97
C LYS A 86 27.41 35.43 16.76
N ARG A 87 27.43 34.82 15.59
CA ARG A 87 27.84 35.47 14.33
C ARG A 87 26.67 36.14 13.60
N LYS A 88 25.43 36.08 14.15
CA LYS A 88 24.18 36.53 13.46
C LYS A 88 24.12 36.01 12.01
N SER A 89 24.53 34.77 11.82
CA SER A 89 24.73 34.19 10.49
C SER A 89 23.43 33.64 9.96
N ALA A 90 23.10 33.94 8.71
CA ALA A 90 22.00 33.30 7.96
C ALA A 90 22.29 31.81 7.63
N ARG A 91 23.55 31.35 7.83
CA ARG A 91 23.97 29.98 7.44
C ARG A 91 23.17 28.86 8.07
N LEU A 92 22.65 29.04 9.29
CA LEU A 92 21.76 28.02 9.89
C LEU A 92 20.45 27.90 9.10
N SER A 93 19.89 29.04 8.66
CA SER A 93 18.73 29.07 7.80
C SER A 93 19.00 28.35 6.49
N ASP A 94 20.15 28.64 5.88
CA ASP A 94 20.57 28.02 4.61
C ASP A 94 20.72 26.48 4.75
N VAL A 95 21.29 26.00 5.87
CA VAL A 95 21.42 24.56 6.17
C VAL A 95 20.04 23.92 6.34
N ILE A 96 19.12 24.59 7.06
CA ILE A 96 17.76 24.07 7.25
C ILE A 96 16.98 24.04 5.92
N GLU A 97 17.07 25.11 5.12
CA GLU A 97 16.43 25.17 3.80
C GLU A 97 16.96 24.10 2.84
N SER A 98 18.30 23.89 2.84
CA SER A 98 18.93 22.80 2.07
C SER A 98 18.46 21.43 2.55
N THR A 99 18.35 21.23 3.87
CA THR A 99 17.81 19.99 4.45
C THR A 99 16.37 19.74 4.03
N ILE A 100 15.51 20.76 4.10
CA ILE A 100 14.08 20.65 3.68
C ILE A 100 14.01 20.32 2.19
N SER A 101 14.75 21.05 1.35
CA SER A 101 14.76 20.82 -0.10
C SER A 101 15.24 19.39 -0.45
N SER A 102 16.24 18.89 0.26
CA SER A 102 16.73 17.51 0.11
C SER A 102 15.66 16.49 0.48
N LEU A 103 14.96 16.70 1.61
CA LEU A 103 13.86 15.83 2.05
C LEU A 103 12.68 15.85 1.06
N GLU A 104 12.29 17.01 0.56
CA GLU A 104 11.23 17.14 -0.45
C GLU A 104 11.58 16.43 -1.76
N SER A 105 12.84 16.57 -2.21
CA SER A 105 13.34 15.86 -3.39
C SER A 105 13.27 14.35 -3.21
N MET A 106 13.68 13.84 -2.03
CA MET A 106 13.56 12.41 -1.71
C MET A 106 12.09 11.96 -1.66
N ALA A 107 11.23 12.71 -0.99
CA ALA A 107 9.80 12.41 -0.89
C ALA A 107 9.15 12.31 -2.29
N ASN A 108 9.40 13.29 -3.16
CA ASN A 108 8.93 13.29 -4.53
C ASN A 108 9.43 12.06 -5.32
N GLY A 109 10.69 11.68 -5.12
CA GLY A 109 11.27 10.47 -5.72
C GLY A 109 10.54 9.19 -5.27
N TYR A 110 10.26 9.05 -3.97
CA TYR A 110 9.52 7.91 -3.44
C TYR A 110 8.06 7.89 -3.88
N GLU A 111 7.40 9.05 -3.89
CA GLU A 111 6.03 9.12 -4.41
C GLU A 111 5.94 8.69 -5.88
N GLN A 112 6.92 9.07 -6.69
CA GLN A 112 6.96 8.65 -8.08
C GLN A 112 7.19 7.13 -8.20
N LYS A 113 8.09 6.55 -7.40
CA LYS A 113 8.30 5.10 -7.32
C LYS A 113 7.01 4.39 -6.91
N LEU A 114 6.34 4.89 -5.88
CA LEU A 114 5.06 4.33 -5.40
C LEU A 114 3.97 4.39 -6.48
N ARG A 115 3.84 5.52 -7.19
CA ARG A 115 2.90 5.65 -8.32
C ARG A 115 3.18 4.61 -9.41
N ASN A 116 4.46 4.39 -9.74
CA ASN A 116 4.85 3.40 -10.74
C ASN A 116 4.50 1.97 -10.27
N LEU A 117 4.79 1.63 -9.01
CA LEU A 117 4.45 0.32 -8.44
C LEU A 117 2.93 0.08 -8.43
N ASN A 118 2.15 1.07 -8.02
CA ASN A 118 0.69 0.99 -8.02
C ASN A 118 0.12 0.85 -9.44
N TYR A 119 0.76 1.49 -10.43
CA TYR A 119 0.38 1.34 -11.84
C TYR A 119 0.67 -0.09 -12.34
N ILE A 120 1.86 -0.63 -12.04
CA ILE A 120 2.22 -2.01 -12.40
C ILE A 120 1.27 -3.01 -11.76
N ASP A 121 0.96 -2.85 -10.47
CA ASP A 121 0.00 -3.71 -9.76
C ASP A 121 -1.40 -3.64 -10.38
N SER A 122 -1.89 -2.44 -10.69
CA SER A 122 -3.19 -2.27 -11.36
C SER A 122 -3.21 -2.92 -12.74
N LEU A 123 -2.12 -2.83 -13.49
CA LEU A 123 -2.00 -3.44 -14.80
C LEU A 123 -1.99 -4.98 -14.70
N ALA A 124 -1.21 -5.52 -13.77
CA ALA A 124 -1.16 -6.95 -13.50
C ALA A 124 -2.53 -7.51 -13.11
N LYS A 125 -3.23 -6.82 -12.19
CA LYS A 125 -4.59 -7.17 -11.78
C LYS A 125 -5.58 -7.11 -12.94
N ALA A 126 -5.50 -6.07 -13.79
CA ALA A 126 -6.36 -5.95 -14.96
C ALA A 126 -6.17 -7.11 -15.96
N MET A 127 -4.92 -7.59 -16.14
CA MET A 127 -4.63 -8.75 -16.98
C MET A 127 -5.20 -10.06 -16.42
N CYS A 128 -5.28 -10.18 -15.11
CA CYS A 128 -5.72 -11.38 -14.41
C CYS A 128 -7.20 -11.35 -14.02
N THR A 129 -7.88 -10.21 -14.21
CA THR A 129 -9.31 -10.07 -13.91
C THR A 129 -10.15 -11.05 -14.74
N LYS A 130 -10.98 -11.82 -14.06
CA LYS A 130 -11.87 -12.83 -14.67
C LYS A 130 -13.33 -12.49 -14.40
N GLU A 131 -14.18 -12.55 -15.42
CA GLU A 131 -15.63 -12.53 -15.22
C GLU A 131 -16.05 -13.91 -14.71
N VAL A 132 -16.52 -13.96 -13.45
CA VAL A 132 -16.96 -15.20 -12.80
C VAL A 132 -18.40 -15.48 -13.11
N MET A 133 -19.22 -14.43 -13.13
CA MET A 133 -20.64 -14.54 -13.40
C MET A 133 -21.16 -13.31 -14.13
N SER A 134 -22.07 -13.52 -15.07
CA SER A 134 -22.82 -12.48 -15.77
C SER A 134 -24.25 -12.90 -15.97
N VAL A 135 -25.19 -12.04 -15.60
CA VAL A 135 -26.62 -12.24 -15.81
C VAL A 135 -27.20 -10.97 -16.43
N ASP A 136 -27.77 -11.09 -17.60
CA ASP A 136 -28.27 -9.93 -18.35
C ASP A 136 -29.50 -9.31 -17.68
N LYS A 137 -30.47 -10.13 -17.25
CA LYS A 137 -31.70 -9.62 -16.66
C LYS A 137 -32.44 -10.64 -15.80
N ILE A 138 -32.84 -10.22 -14.61
CA ILE A 138 -33.76 -10.94 -13.72
C ILE A 138 -34.99 -10.06 -13.55
N ARG A 139 -36.15 -10.56 -13.86
CA ARG A 139 -37.42 -9.85 -13.71
C ARG A 139 -38.32 -10.63 -12.78
N VAL A 140 -38.83 -10.04 -11.73
CA VAL A 140 -39.73 -10.68 -10.77
C VAL A 140 -41.03 -9.87 -10.69
N ARG A 141 -42.16 -10.55 -10.93
CA ARG A 141 -43.50 -9.99 -10.95
C ARG A 141 -44.51 -10.84 -10.14
N ARG A 142 -44.05 -11.94 -9.57
CA ARG A 142 -44.89 -12.89 -8.79
C ARG A 142 -44.12 -13.33 -7.56
N LEU A 143 -44.80 -13.51 -6.43
CA LEU A 143 -44.19 -13.95 -5.19
C LEU A 143 -43.44 -15.29 -5.32
N ARG A 144 -44.01 -16.22 -6.10
CA ARG A 144 -43.34 -17.53 -6.35
C ARG A 144 -41.99 -17.42 -7.09
N ASP A 145 -41.74 -16.32 -7.76
CA ASP A 145 -40.50 -16.08 -8.53
C ASP A 145 -39.41 -15.39 -7.70
N THR A 146 -39.69 -15.05 -6.44
CA THR A 146 -38.74 -14.30 -5.56
C THR A 146 -37.48 -15.10 -5.27
N ALA A 147 -37.51 -16.42 -5.36
CA ALA A 147 -36.31 -17.26 -5.27
C ALA A 147 -35.22 -16.88 -6.30
N LYS A 148 -35.60 -16.31 -7.44
CA LYS A 148 -34.66 -15.84 -8.48
C LYS A 148 -33.84 -14.61 -8.01
N LEU A 149 -34.27 -13.96 -6.94
CA LEU A 149 -33.55 -12.81 -6.34
C LEU A 149 -32.46 -13.23 -5.36
N VAL A 150 -32.29 -14.52 -5.14
CA VAL A 150 -31.19 -15.05 -4.33
C VAL A 150 -30.19 -15.72 -5.27
N LEU A 151 -28.96 -15.33 -5.19
CA LEU A 151 -27.88 -15.86 -5.98
C LEU A 151 -26.77 -16.32 -5.05
N SER A 152 -26.20 -17.49 -5.34
CA SER A 152 -25.01 -18.00 -4.66
C SER A 152 -23.83 -18.09 -5.62
N LEU A 153 -22.64 -17.86 -5.10
CA LEU A 153 -21.38 -17.94 -5.80
C LEU A 153 -20.36 -18.68 -4.95
N PRO A 154 -19.79 -19.79 -5.43
CA PRO A 154 -18.70 -20.46 -4.72
C PRO A 154 -17.45 -19.57 -4.72
N ILE A 155 -16.87 -19.38 -3.55
CA ILE A 155 -15.58 -18.70 -3.37
C ILE A 155 -14.49 -19.76 -3.46
N ARG A 156 -13.67 -19.69 -4.50
CA ARG A 156 -12.60 -20.66 -4.73
C ARG A 156 -11.21 -20.08 -4.42
N ASP A 157 -11.05 -18.79 -4.65
CA ASP A 157 -9.77 -18.13 -4.63
C ASP A 157 -9.77 -16.95 -3.65
N VAL A 158 -8.64 -16.70 -3.01
CA VAL A 158 -8.42 -15.52 -2.20
C VAL A 158 -8.19 -14.33 -3.14
N GLY A 159 -8.97 -13.27 -2.96
CA GLY A 159 -8.87 -12.09 -3.82
C GLY A 159 -10.05 -11.16 -3.61
N GLU A 160 -10.33 -10.32 -4.59
CA GLU A 160 -11.44 -9.39 -4.56
C GLU A 160 -12.51 -9.80 -5.58
N TYR A 161 -13.77 -9.82 -5.16
CA TYR A 161 -14.91 -10.02 -6.04
C TYR A 161 -15.64 -8.69 -6.17
N VAL A 162 -15.62 -8.11 -7.36
CA VAL A 162 -16.34 -6.86 -7.67
C VAL A 162 -17.71 -7.25 -8.22
N ILE A 163 -18.75 -6.88 -7.49
CA ILE A 163 -20.15 -7.12 -7.82
C ILE A 163 -20.75 -5.82 -8.31
N SER A 164 -21.30 -5.82 -9.51
CA SER A 164 -22.00 -4.65 -10.06
C SER A 164 -23.30 -5.10 -10.72
N TYR A 165 -24.38 -4.37 -10.47
CA TYR A 165 -25.67 -4.58 -11.10
C TYR A 165 -26.49 -3.30 -11.06
N ASN A 166 -27.49 -3.21 -11.94
CA ASN A 166 -28.52 -2.19 -11.84
C ASN A 166 -29.79 -2.81 -11.27
N TYR A 167 -30.49 -2.05 -10.45
CA TYR A 167 -31.83 -2.44 -9.99
C TYR A 167 -32.84 -1.34 -10.26
N GLN A 168 -34.05 -1.75 -10.48
CA GLN A 168 -35.21 -0.87 -10.57
C GLN A 168 -36.41 -1.54 -9.88
N ILE A 169 -36.97 -0.87 -8.89
CA ILE A 169 -38.22 -1.24 -8.23
C ILE A 169 -39.30 -0.30 -8.78
N ASP A 170 -40.28 -0.86 -9.46
CA ASP A 170 -41.34 -0.09 -10.07
C ASP A 170 -42.21 0.60 -9.00
N THR A 171 -42.82 1.72 -9.33
CA THR A 171 -43.79 2.40 -8.46
C THR A 171 -45.06 1.59 -8.18
N LEU A 172 -45.34 0.56 -8.98
CA LEU A 172 -46.40 -0.40 -8.74
C LEU A 172 -46.09 -1.37 -7.59
N ASP A 173 -44.84 -1.45 -7.18
CA ASP A 173 -44.44 -2.26 -6.00
C ASP A 173 -44.80 -1.50 -4.73
N LYS A 174 -45.77 -2.03 -4.00
CA LYS A 174 -46.27 -1.44 -2.75
C LYS A 174 -45.46 -1.85 -1.51
N ASN A 175 -44.50 -2.78 -1.68
CA ASN A 175 -43.68 -3.22 -0.57
C ASN A 175 -42.73 -2.09 -0.13
N THR A 176 -42.77 -1.75 1.15
CA THR A 176 -41.89 -0.75 1.75
C THR A 176 -40.70 -1.39 2.47
N HIS A 177 -39.64 -0.63 2.69
CA HIS A 177 -38.46 -1.07 3.45
C HIS A 177 -37.78 -2.31 2.87
N LEU A 178 -37.72 -2.41 1.53
CA LEU A 178 -36.99 -3.48 0.86
C LEU A 178 -35.48 -3.31 1.09
N GLN A 179 -34.81 -4.43 1.33
CA GLN A 179 -33.38 -4.45 1.58
C GLN A 179 -32.71 -5.50 0.71
N SER A 180 -31.56 -5.15 0.16
CA SER A 180 -30.60 -6.11 -0.38
C SER A 180 -29.71 -6.59 0.75
N THR A 181 -29.43 -7.88 0.77
CA THR A 181 -28.61 -8.50 1.81
C THR A 181 -27.53 -9.35 1.18
N GLN A 182 -26.31 -9.26 1.70
CA GLN A 182 -25.15 -10.00 1.23
C GLN A 182 -24.44 -10.63 2.41
N TRP A 183 -23.97 -11.87 2.25
CA TRP A 183 -23.21 -12.58 3.29
C TRP A 183 -22.32 -13.65 2.69
N THR A 184 -21.31 -14.08 3.44
CA THR A 184 -20.51 -15.26 3.12
C THR A 184 -20.80 -16.37 4.10
N LEU A 185 -20.66 -17.61 3.64
CA LEU A 185 -20.65 -18.80 4.49
C LEU A 185 -19.23 -19.33 4.61
N THR A 186 -18.93 -19.87 5.78
CA THR A 186 -17.73 -20.69 6.03
C THR A 186 -18.08 -22.18 5.90
N GLU A 187 -17.08 -23.06 5.91
CA GLU A 187 -17.26 -24.52 5.92
C GLU A 187 -18.22 -24.98 7.03
N ASP A 188 -18.19 -24.33 8.19
CA ASP A 188 -19.09 -24.60 9.32
C ASP A 188 -20.48 -23.99 9.14
N SER A 189 -20.84 -23.52 7.95
CA SER A 189 -22.11 -22.85 7.66
C SER A 189 -22.39 -21.59 8.49
N VAL A 190 -21.35 -20.98 9.06
CA VAL A 190 -21.47 -19.73 9.80
C VAL A 190 -21.53 -18.54 8.82
N ARG A 191 -22.53 -17.67 9.02
CA ARG A 191 -22.68 -16.46 8.21
C ARG A 191 -21.72 -15.37 8.68
N ASN A 192 -20.88 -14.90 7.76
CA ASN A 192 -19.94 -13.81 7.98
C ASN A 192 -20.13 -12.70 6.94
N HIS A 193 -19.52 -11.53 7.14
CA HIS A 193 -19.58 -10.40 6.22
C HIS A 193 -21.00 -10.02 5.82
N TYR A 194 -21.82 -9.70 6.80
CA TYR A 194 -23.21 -9.37 6.57
C TYR A 194 -23.35 -7.88 6.18
N LEU A 195 -23.77 -7.61 4.95
CA LEU A 195 -24.05 -6.27 4.45
C LEU A 195 -25.53 -6.14 4.10
N ARG A 196 -26.17 -5.09 4.60
CA ARG A 196 -27.55 -4.72 4.25
C ARG A 196 -27.58 -3.34 3.60
N THR A 197 -28.33 -3.22 2.52
CA THR A 197 -28.52 -1.97 1.80
C THR A 197 -30.00 -1.75 1.56
N SER A 198 -30.52 -0.61 1.97
CA SER A 198 -31.91 -0.22 1.72
C SER A 198 -32.11 0.10 0.25
N LEU A 199 -33.20 -0.40 -0.33
CA LEU A 199 -33.56 -0.19 -1.71
C LEU A 199 -34.61 0.92 -1.82
N THR A 200 -34.57 1.67 -2.90
CA THR A 200 -35.51 2.75 -3.19
C THR A 200 -36.30 2.45 -4.43
N HIS A 201 -37.57 2.90 -4.45
CA HIS A 201 -38.49 2.77 -5.59
C HIS A 201 -38.21 3.86 -6.65
N GLY A 202 -38.69 3.59 -7.86
CA GLY A 202 -38.74 4.55 -8.96
C GLY A 202 -37.57 4.38 -9.93
N GLU A 203 -36.58 5.23 -9.85
CA GLU A 203 -35.47 5.28 -10.80
C GLU A 203 -34.57 4.05 -10.77
N ARG A 204 -34.03 3.72 -11.96
CA ARG A 204 -33.00 2.69 -12.09
C ARG A 204 -31.72 3.16 -11.41
N LYS A 205 -31.19 2.36 -10.48
CA LYS A 205 -29.98 2.64 -9.73
C LYS A 205 -28.89 1.62 -10.00
N ASN A 206 -27.67 2.11 -10.08
CA ASN A 206 -26.49 1.28 -10.15
C ASN A 206 -26.01 0.96 -8.71
N TYR A 207 -25.69 -0.31 -8.49
CA TYR A 207 -25.08 -0.79 -7.27
C TYR A 207 -23.73 -1.43 -7.61
N LYS A 208 -22.71 -1.04 -6.87
CA LYS A 208 -21.37 -1.61 -6.99
C LYS A 208 -20.78 -1.83 -5.61
N THR A 209 -20.23 -3.00 -5.36
CA THR A 209 -19.54 -3.34 -4.12
C THR A 209 -18.36 -4.25 -4.39
N THR A 210 -17.40 -4.27 -3.46
CA THR A 210 -16.26 -5.17 -3.50
C THR A 210 -16.29 -6.07 -2.27
N LEU A 211 -16.33 -7.37 -2.50
CA LEU A 211 -16.20 -8.38 -1.46
C LEU A 211 -14.73 -8.83 -1.38
N ARG A 212 -14.18 -8.77 -0.19
CA ARG A 212 -12.90 -9.40 0.16
C ARG A 212 -13.17 -10.54 1.13
N PRO A 213 -13.26 -11.78 0.65
CA PRO A 213 -13.59 -12.92 1.50
C PRO A 213 -12.56 -13.09 2.62
N LYS A 214 -13.02 -13.37 3.83
CA LYS A 214 -12.11 -13.81 4.91
C LYS A 214 -11.67 -15.24 4.64
N LYS A 215 -10.51 -15.61 5.18
CA LYS A 215 -10.01 -16.99 5.12
C LYS A 215 -11.07 -17.96 5.64
N GLY A 216 -11.32 -19.03 4.89
CA GLY A 216 -12.34 -20.04 5.23
C GLY A 216 -13.75 -19.73 4.71
N ALA A 217 -13.95 -18.63 3.97
CA ALA A 217 -15.21 -18.41 3.27
C ALA A 217 -15.28 -19.33 2.05
N THR A 218 -16.38 -20.09 1.93
CA THR A 218 -16.60 -21.08 0.86
C THR A 218 -17.64 -20.65 -0.14
N GLU A 219 -18.61 -19.84 0.28
CA GLU A 219 -19.71 -19.41 -0.57
C GLU A 219 -20.15 -17.97 -0.25
N TYR A 220 -20.48 -17.23 -1.29
CA TYR A 220 -21.05 -15.88 -1.20
C TYR A 220 -22.48 -15.88 -1.66
N PHE A 221 -23.34 -15.26 -0.89
CA PHE A 221 -24.75 -15.09 -1.20
C PHE A 221 -25.09 -13.62 -1.37
N ILE A 222 -25.92 -13.35 -2.37
CA ILE A 222 -26.57 -12.07 -2.56
C ILE A 222 -28.08 -12.29 -2.70
N GLN A 223 -28.84 -11.66 -1.81
CA GLN A 223 -30.29 -11.52 -1.92
C GLN A 223 -30.55 -10.08 -2.38
N PHE A 224 -30.92 -9.93 -3.64
CA PHE A 224 -31.11 -8.61 -4.26
C PHE A 224 -32.22 -7.80 -3.62
N ALA A 225 -33.31 -8.46 -3.19
CA ALA A 225 -34.36 -7.85 -2.42
C ALA A 225 -35.09 -8.89 -1.55
N ASP A 226 -35.43 -8.52 -0.33
CA ASP A 226 -36.13 -9.41 0.60
C ASP A 226 -37.66 -9.24 0.51
N TYR A 227 -38.29 -10.23 -0.11
CA TYR A 227 -39.76 -10.36 -0.21
C TYR A 227 -40.30 -11.50 0.66
N ALA A 228 -39.51 -12.19 1.46
CA ALA A 228 -39.89 -13.41 2.15
C ALA A 228 -41.10 -13.23 3.10
N LYS A 229 -41.35 -12.03 3.60
CA LYS A 229 -42.45 -11.72 4.51
C LYS A 229 -43.45 -10.72 3.89
N ARG A 230 -43.52 -10.67 2.56
CA ARG A 230 -44.33 -9.70 1.86
C ARG A 230 -45.55 -10.37 1.22
N GLU A 231 -46.68 -9.72 1.34
CA GLU A 231 -47.96 -10.18 0.75
C GLU A 231 -48.21 -9.53 -0.60
N GLU A 232 -47.66 -8.37 -0.82
CA GLU A 232 -47.81 -7.57 -2.03
C GLU A 232 -46.93 -8.09 -3.16
N LYS A 233 -47.48 -8.00 -4.40
CA LYS A 233 -46.77 -8.45 -5.60
C LYS A 233 -45.45 -7.67 -5.80
N PRO A 234 -44.34 -8.37 -6.03
CA PRO A 234 -43.06 -7.74 -6.35
C PRO A 234 -43.06 -7.16 -7.78
N TYR A 235 -42.46 -6.02 -7.96
CA TYR A 235 -42.21 -5.42 -9.28
C TYR A 235 -40.76 -4.93 -9.35
N ILE A 236 -39.82 -5.87 -9.34
CA ILE A 236 -38.37 -5.59 -9.37
C ILE A 236 -37.74 -6.13 -10.65
N THR A 237 -36.77 -5.38 -11.13
CA THR A 237 -35.87 -5.77 -12.23
C THR A 237 -34.45 -5.58 -11.79
N ILE A 238 -33.63 -6.61 -11.96
CA ILE A 238 -32.17 -6.56 -11.82
C ILE A 238 -31.62 -6.75 -13.22
N ASP A 239 -30.68 -5.91 -13.64
CA ASP A 239 -30.04 -6.05 -14.95
C ASP A 239 -28.55 -5.79 -14.90
N SER A 240 -27.86 -6.27 -15.94
CA SER A 240 -26.41 -6.08 -16.10
C SER A 240 -25.60 -6.53 -14.89
N LEU A 241 -26.05 -7.61 -14.22
CA LEU A 241 -25.28 -8.19 -13.12
C LEU A 241 -23.97 -8.76 -13.66
N ARG A 242 -22.88 -8.31 -13.09
CA ARG A 242 -21.53 -8.82 -13.36
C ARG A 242 -20.79 -9.01 -12.05
N ILE A 243 -20.15 -10.15 -11.93
CA ILE A 243 -19.23 -10.45 -10.83
C ILE A 243 -17.89 -10.77 -11.46
N THR A 244 -16.89 -9.94 -11.11
CA THR A 244 -15.53 -10.10 -11.59
C THR A 244 -14.59 -10.41 -10.42
N TYR A 245 -13.72 -11.38 -10.63
CA TYR A 245 -12.67 -11.74 -9.68
C TYR A 245 -11.37 -11.02 -10.05
N ILE A 246 -10.73 -10.45 -9.05
CA ILE A 246 -9.43 -9.80 -9.13
C ILE A 246 -8.50 -10.52 -8.15
N PRO A 247 -7.40 -11.14 -8.61
CA PRO A 247 -6.48 -11.85 -7.75
C PRO A 247 -5.68 -10.91 -6.84
N PRO A 248 -5.05 -11.42 -5.78
CA PRO A 248 -4.07 -10.68 -4.98
C PRO A 248 -2.91 -10.19 -5.84
N SER A 249 -2.24 -9.12 -5.39
CA SER A 249 -1.11 -8.50 -6.11
C SER A 249 0.00 -9.51 -6.41
N GLU A 250 0.33 -10.39 -5.48
CA GLU A 250 1.39 -11.39 -5.64
C GLU A 250 1.09 -12.35 -6.80
N GLU A 251 -0.13 -12.89 -6.86
CA GLU A 251 -0.57 -13.79 -7.91
C GLU A 251 -0.64 -13.07 -9.27
N ALA A 252 -1.15 -11.84 -9.27
CA ALA A 252 -1.26 -11.03 -10.48
C ALA A 252 0.12 -10.69 -11.06
N LEU A 253 1.08 -10.31 -10.22
CA LEU A 253 2.44 -9.99 -10.64
C LEU A 253 3.19 -11.24 -11.12
N ALA A 254 3.05 -12.38 -10.43
CA ALA A 254 3.64 -13.65 -10.86
C ALA A 254 3.10 -14.09 -12.24
N HIS A 255 1.80 -13.92 -12.48
CA HIS A 255 1.21 -14.20 -13.78
C HIS A 255 1.73 -13.24 -14.86
N MET A 256 1.82 -11.95 -14.56
CA MET A 256 2.38 -10.96 -15.48
C MET A 256 3.83 -11.27 -15.83
N ASP A 257 4.65 -11.67 -14.85
CA ASP A 257 6.04 -12.12 -15.07
C ASP A 257 6.08 -13.31 -16.05
N SER A 258 5.23 -14.31 -15.81
CA SER A 258 5.18 -15.51 -16.66
C SER A 258 4.77 -15.23 -18.12
N VAL A 259 3.90 -14.21 -18.34
CA VAL A 259 3.36 -13.88 -19.67
C VAL A 259 4.25 -12.90 -20.42
N LEU A 260 4.85 -11.94 -19.72
CA LEU A 260 5.61 -10.84 -20.32
C LEU A 260 7.12 -11.01 -20.18
N SER A 261 7.59 -12.03 -19.46
CA SER A 261 9.00 -12.20 -19.05
C SER A 261 9.53 -10.93 -18.35
N PHE A 262 8.67 -10.27 -17.59
CA PHE A 262 8.96 -9.03 -16.88
C PHE A 262 9.04 -9.31 -15.39
N LYS A 263 10.26 -9.21 -14.83
CA LYS A 263 10.50 -9.30 -13.39
C LYS A 263 10.63 -7.89 -12.82
N PRO A 264 9.56 -7.31 -12.25
CA PRO A 264 9.73 -6.10 -11.47
C PRO A 264 10.62 -6.44 -10.28
N ASN A 265 11.79 -5.83 -10.20
CA ASN A 265 12.66 -5.96 -9.05
C ASN A 265 12.05 -5.10 -7.91
N ILE A 266 10.97 -5.61 -7.30
CA ILE A 266 10.29 -4.94 -6.21
C ILE A 266 11.04 -5.33 -4.94
N VAL A 267 12.02 -4.52 -4.56
CA VAL A 267 12.58 -4.59 -3.22
C VAL A 267 11.57 -3.89 -2.29
N LEU A 268 10.64 -4.67 -1.74
CA LEU A 268 9.90 -4.26 -0.56
C LEU A 268 10.92 -4.18 0.57
N CYS A 269 11.03 -3.02 1.20
CA CYS A 269 11.86 -2.84 2.38
C CYS A 269 11.28 -3.68 3.53
N ASP A 270 11.75 -4.91 3.67
CA ASP A 270 11.38 -5.82 4.77
C ASP A 270 12.06 -5.45 6.09
N SER A 271 13.11 -4.64 6.02
CA SER A 271 13.75 -4.03 7.18
C SER A 271 13.78 -2.53 6.99
N VAL A 272 13.15 -1.83 7.90
CA VAL A 272 13.37 -0.40 8.10
C VAL A 272 14.78 -0.24 8.67
N GLU A 273 15.80 -0.51 7.87
CA GLU A 273 17.07 0.16 8.05
C GLU A 273 16.82 1.62 7.65
N VAL A 274 16.25 2.37 8.57
CA VAL A 274 15.99 3.80 8.42
C VAL A 274 17.28 4.57 8.08
N TYR A 275 18.42 3.92 8.18
CA TYR A 275 19.76 4.48 8.05
C TYR A 275 20.64 3.83 6.99
N GLY A 276 20.20 2.79 6.32
CA GLY A 276 20.96 2.18 5.25
C GLY A 276 20.45 2.63 3.90
N SER A 277 21.25 3.34 3.15
CA SER A 277 21.10 3.70 1.73
C SER A 277 19.75 3.28 1.10
N LEU A 278 18.80 4.20 1.09
CA LEU A 278 17.61 4.15 0.24
C LEU A 278 17.96 4.18 -1.27
N ASP A 279 19.18 3.83 -1.60
CA ASP A 279 19.70 3.57 -2.94
C ASP A 279 19.33 2.17 -3.46
N ALA A 280 18.32 1.52 -2.89
CA ALA A 280 17.67 0.43 -3.57
C ALA A 280 17.11 1.01 -4.87
N THR A 281 17.87 0.85 -5.92
CA THR A 281 17.51 1.22 -7.30
C THR A 281 16.31 0.38 -7.72
N ILE A 282 15.12 0.84 -7.33
CA ILE A 282 13.91 0.43 -8.05
C ILE A 282 14.09 1.07 -9.43
N PRO A 283 14.26 0.28 -10.50
CA PRO A 283 14.43 0.87 -11.82
C PRO A 283 13.19 1.71 -12.10
N MET A 284 13.36 3.01 -12.22
CA MET A 284 12.31 3.89 -12.67
C MET A 284 11.96 3.46 -14.09
N LEU A 285 10.81 2.84 -14.27
CA LEU A 285 10.29 2.57 -15.59
C LEU A 285 10.15 3.91 -16.33
N SER A 286 10.83 4.04 -17.46
CA SER A 286 10.68 5.22 -18.30
C SER A 286 9.22 5.32 -18.77
N ARG A 287 8.75 6.53 -19.11
CA ARG A 287 7.41 6.71 -19.72
C ARG A 287 7.21 5.81 -20.92
N ASP A 288 8.27 5.60 -21.70
CA ASP A 288 8.24 4.75 -22.90
C ASP A 288 8.08 3.27 -22.54
N SER A 289 8.72 2.81 -21.45
CA SER A 289 8.56 1.43 -20.94
C SER A 289 7.14 1.19 -20.42
N LEU A 290 6.56 2.15 -19.71
CA LEU A 290 5.17 2.08 -19.23
C LEU A 290 4.17 2.08 -20.40
N ALA A 291 4.36 2.95 -21.41
CA ALA A 291 3.53 2.99 -22.61
C ALA A 291 3.62 1.69 -23.43
N ALA A 292 4.81 1.11 -23.54
CA ALA A 292 5.03 -0.17 -24.22
C ALA A 292 4.33 -1.33 -23.48
N MET A 293 4.35 -1.33 -22.15
CA MET A 293 3.63 -2.31 -21.33
C MET A 293 2.12 -2.17 -21.48
N GLU A 294 1.59 -0.96 -21.44
CA GLU A 294 0.16 -0.69 -21.63
C GLU A 294 -0.33 -1.15 -23.01
N LYS A 295 0.46 -0.89 -24.06
CA LYS A 295 0.16 -1.34 -25.43
C LYS A 295 0.12 -2.87 -25.49
N ARG A 296 1.11 -3.57 -24.93
CA ARG A 296 1.14 -5.04 -24.90
C ARG A 296 -0.02 -5.63 -24.11
N ALA A 297 -0.39 -5.00 -22.99
CA ALA A 297 -1.54 -5.43 -22.20
C ALA A 297 -2.87 -5.28 -22.95
N LYS A 298 -3.06 -4.18 -23.69
CA LYS A 298 -4.23 -3.98 -24.56
C LYS A 298 -4.27 -5.01 -25.68
N GLU A 299 -3.16 -5.25 -26.35
CA GLU A 299 -3.05 -6.26 -27.41
C GLU A 299 -3.36 -7.68 -26.89
N ALA A 300 -2.87 -8.02 -25.69
CA ALA A 300 -3.17 -9.31 -25.06
C ALA A 300 -4.65 -9.45 -24.67
N ALA A 301 -5.28 -8.38 -24.21
CA ALA A 301 -6.71 -8.36 -23.89
C ALA A 301 -7.57 -8.53 -25.15
N GLU A 302 -7.25 -7.83 -26.23
CA GLU A 302 -7.91 -7.97 -27.52
C GLU A 302 -7.74 -9.36 -28.14
N ALA A 303 -6.56 -9.95 -28.02
CA ALA A 303 -6.30 -11.31 -28.51
C ALA A 303 -7.17 -12.35 -27.75
N LYS A 304 -7.30 -12.19 -26.42
CA LYS A 304 -8.20 -13.04 -25.60
C LYS A 304 -9.66 -12.88 -26.01
N GLU A 305 -10.11 -11.65 -26.29
CA GLU A 305 -11.50 -11.42 -26.73
C GLU A 305 -11.78 -12.02 -28.10
N LYS A 306 -10.84 -11.88 -29.06
CA LYS A 306 -10.91 -12.52 -30.38
C LYS A 306 -10.93 -14.05 -30.28
N ALA A 307 -10.12 -14.63 -29.40
CA ALA A 307 -10.12 -16.08 -29.16
C ALA A 307 -11.48 -16.55 -28.57
N LYS A 308 -12.05 -15.79 -27.62
CA LYS A 308 -13.36 -16.07 -27.01
C LYS A 308 -14.50 -15.97 -28.02
N LYS A 309 -14.46 -14.98 -28.94
CA LYS A 309 -15.43 -14.88 -30.06
C LYS A 309 -15.30 -16.04 -31.03
N LYS A 310 -14.09 -16.48 -31.33
CA LYS A 310 -13.81 -17.61 -32.24
C LYS A 310 -14.30 -18.94 -31.67
N SER A 311 -14.16 -19.19 -30.37
CA SER A 311 -14.67 -20.36 -29.67
C SER A 311 -16.22 -20.37 -29.62
N ARG A 312 -16.84 -19.20 -29.36
CA ARG A 312 -18.32 -19.06 -29.41
C ARG A 312 -18.92 -19.36 -30.80
N ASN A 313 -18.25 -18.91 -31.86
CA ASN A 313 -18.69 -19.17 -33.22
C ASN A 313 -18.50 -20.65 -33.68
N ARG A 314 -17.46 -21.32 -33.14
CA ARG A 314 -17.29 -22.77 -33.37
C ARG A 314 -18.42 -23.60 -32.75
N ASN A 315 -18.80 -23.27 -31.51
CA ASN A 315 -19.91 -23.98 -30.84
C ASN A 315 -21.29 -23.69 -31.41
N LYS A 316 -21.47 -22.61 -32.21
CA LYS A 316 -22.71 -22.33 -32.92
C LYS A 316 -22.82 -23.08 -34.28
N LYS A 317 -21.71 -23.56 -34.84
CA LYS A 317 -21.72 -24.34 -36.11
C LYS A 317 -21.82 -25.85 -35.90
N THR A 318 -21.75 -26.31 -34.66
CA THR A 318 -21.87 -27.74 -34.30
C THR A 318 -23.19 -28.10 -33.62
N LYS A 319 -24.14 -27.17 -33.61
CA LYS A 319 -25.57 -27.41 -33.36
C LYS A 319 -26.36 -27.10 -34.64
#